data_d66625c84723ac06911d0dfa728f4469
#
_entry.id   d66625c84723ac06911d0dfa728f4469
#
_cell.length_a   1.000
_cell.length_b   1.000
_cell.length_c   1.000
_cell.angle_alpha   90.00
_cell.angle_beta   90.00
_cell.angle_gamma   90.00
#
_symmetry.space_group_name_H-M   'P 1'
#
loop_
_entity.id
_entity.type
_entity.pdbx_description
1 polymer ?
#
loop_
_entity_poly.entity_id
_entity_poly.type
_entity_poly.pdbx_seq_one_letter_code
_entity_poly.pdbx_strand_id
1 'polypeptide(L)'
;MKGIILAGGLGTRLYPATKVISKQLLPIYDKPMVYYPLSTLMLAGIRKILIISTPDDTPIYKSLLGDGSQIGLELSYIDQPSPDGLAQAFIVGEKFIGDDNVCLILGDNVFYGGRLPERLQESSQDVGANNNAVVFGYYVNDPERYGVVEF
;
A
#
# COMPACT_ATOMS: atom_id res chain seq x y z
N MET A 1 -0.06 -15.32 0.05
CA MET A 1 0.02 -13.96 0.67
C MET A 1 -0.85 -13.00 -0.11
N LYS A 2 -1.55 -12.11 0.57
CA LYS A 2 -2.39 -11.03 0.01
C LYS A 2 -1.73 -9.68 0.26
N GLY A 3 -2.06 -8.67 -0.56
CA GLY A 3 -1.55 -7.30 -0.41
C GLY A 3 -2.65 -6.35 0.06
N ILE A 4 -2.28 -5.33 0.84
CA ILE A 4 -3.14 -4.20 1.15
C ILE A 4 -2.39 -2.92 0.79
N ILE A 5 -3.03 -2.06 0.00
CA ILE A 5 -2.58 -0.68 -0.23
C ILE A 5 -3.49 0.23 0.57
N LEU A 6 -2.93 0.90 1.59
CA LEU A 6 -3.67 1.92 2.34
C LEU A 6 -3.48 3.27 1.66
N ALA A 7 -4.52 3.71 0.97
CA ALA A 7 -4.55 4.93 0.16
C ALA A 7 -5.57 5.97 0.69
N GLY A 8 -5.94 5.84 1.95
CA GLY A 8 -6.73 6.83 2.68
C GLY A 8 -5.85 7.93 3.26
N GLY A 9 -6.41 9.11 3.44
CA GLY A 9 -5.73 10.23 4.07
C GLY A 9 -5.91 11.52 3.30
N LEU A 10 -6.03 12.63 4.03
CA LEU A 10 -6.41 13.94 3.48
C LEU A 10 -5.29 14.65 2.70
N GLY A 11 -4.04 14.18 2.79
CA GLY A 11 -2.90 14.76 2.07
C GLY A 11 -2.66 16.26 2.35
N THR A 12 -3.04 16.76 3.51
CA THR A 12 -3.08 18.21 3.85
C THR A 12 -1.77 18.95 3.66
N ARG A 13 -0.63 18.22 3.78
CA ARG A 13 0.72 18.78 3.57
C ARG A 13 0.97 19.25 2.14
N LEU A 14 0.16 18.77 1.18
CA LEU A 14 0.27 19.10 -0.25
C LEU A 14 -0.83 20.05 -0.73
N TYR A 15 -1.59 20.68 0.20
CA TYR A 15 -2.58 21.68 -0.20
C TYR A 15 -1.90 22.83 -0.96
N PRO A 16 -2.58 23.36 -2.01
CA PRO A 16 -3.94 23.06 -2.46
C PRO A 16 -4.07 21.87 -3.42
N ALA A 17 -2.97 21.22 -3.87
CA ALA A 17 -2.99 20.17 -4.87
C ALA A 17 -3.89 18.98 -4.50
N THR A 18 -3.92 18.63 -3.21
CA THR A 18 -4.70 17.51 -2.68
C THR A 18 -6.07 17.92 -2.10
N LYS A 19 -6.54 19.12 -2.42
CA LYS A 19 -7.83 19.61 -1.91
C LYS A 19 -9.04 18.90 -2.55
N VAL A 20 -8.86 18.44 -3.78
CA VAL A 20 -9.93 17.82 -4.61
C VAL A 20 -9.56 16.45 -5.17
N ILE A 21 -8.36 15.97 -4.89
CA ILE A 21 -7.87 14.68 -5.36
C ILE A 21 -6.97 14.04 -4.29
N SER A 22 -7.07 12.74 -4.13
CA SER A 22 -6.18 11.98 -3.25
C SER A 22 -4.71 12.17 -3.65
N LYS A 23 -3.83 12.28 -2.64
CA LYS A 23 -2.38 12.38 -2.83
C LYS A 23 -1.84 11.29 -3.76
N GLN A 24 -2.32 10.08 -3.59
CA GLN A 24 -1.86 8.89 -4.31
C GLN A 24 -2.32 8.86 -5.77
N LEU A 25 -3.25 9.75 -6.15
CA LEU A 25 -3.70 9.93 -7.53
C LEU A 25 -2.92 11.03 -8.26
N LEU A 26 -2.12 11.83 -7.55
CA LEU A 26 -1.23 12.80 -8.17
C LEU A 26 -0.16 12.07 -9.00
N PRO A 27 0.17 12.60 -10.21
CA PRO A 27 1.20 11.99 -11.04
C PRO A 27 2.59 12.17 -10.43
N ILE A 28 3.37 11.10 -10.46
CA ILE A 28 4.82 11.12 -10.29
C ILE A 28 5.44 10.68 -11.59
N TYR A 29 6.09 11.59 -12.31
CA TYR A 29 6.64 11.41 -13.63
C TYR A 29 5.54 11.10 -14.66
N ASP A 30 5.30 9.83 -14.99
CA ASP A 30 4.43 9.38 -16.10
C ASP A 30 3.14 8.69 -15.65
N LYS A 31 2.94 8.49 -14.33
CA LYS A 31 1.80 7.74 -13.79
C LYS A 31 1.39 8.19 -12.40
N PRO A 32 0.13 7.98 -11.99
CA PRO A 32 -0.30 8.22 -10.62
C PRO A 32 0.55 7.47 -9.58
N MET A 33 0.77 8.12 -8.43
CA MET A 33 1.62 7.62 -7.35
C MET A 33 1.26 6.18 -6.92
N VAL A 34 -0.01 5.81 -6.92
CA VAL A 34 -0.50 4.48 -6.49
C VAL A 34 0.11 3.31 -7.30
N TYR A 35 0.58 3.56 -8.52
CA TYR A 35 1.23 2.51 -9.33
C TYR A 35 2.57 2.06 -8.75
N TYR A 36 3.25 2.89 -7.97
CA TYR A 36 4.53 2.52 -7.35
C TYR A 36 4.37 1.46 -6.26
N PRO A 37 3.52 1.65 -5.22
CA PRO A 37 3.25 0.59 -4.26
C PRO A 37 2.61 -0.64 -4.91
N LEU A 38 1.75 -0.46 -5.93
CA LEU A 38 1.17 -1.56 -6.68
C LEU A 38 2.27 -2.40 -7.34
N SER A 39 3.23 -1.76 -8.02
CA SER A 39 4.38 -2.42 -8.63
C SER A 39 5.26 -3.13 -7.60
N THR A 40 5.43 -2.54 -6.41
CA THR A 40 6.19 -3.14 -5.31
C THR A 40 5.57 -4.45 -4.86
N LEU A 41 4.24 -4.50 -4.67
CA LEU A 41 3.53 -5.73 -4.35
C LEU A 41 3.64 -6.78 -5.49
N MET A 42 3.59 -6.34 -6.74
CA MET A 42 3.78 -7.23 -7.90
C MET A 42 5.18 -7.84 -7.92
N LEU A 43 6.23 -7.07 -7.59
CA LEU A 43 7.61 -7.56 -7.47
C LEU A 43 7.77 -8.56 -6.33
N ALA A 44 7.01 -8.40 -5.25
CA ALA A 44 6.93 -9.38 -4.16
C ALA A 44 6.17 -10.68 -4.55
N GLY A 45 5.65 -10.78 -5.78
CA GLY A 45 4.87 -11.92 -6.24
C GLY A 45 3.38 -11.89 -5.82
N ILE A 46 2.92 -10.81 -5.20
CA ILE A 46 1.55 -10.67 -4.71
C ILE A 46 0.64 -10.25 -5.86
N ARG A 47 -0.50 -10.95 -6.00
CA ARG A 47 -1.47 -10.73 -7.09
C ARG A 47 -2.87 -10.38 -6.62
N LYS A 48 -3.27 -10.81 -5.42
CA LYS A 48 -4.54 -10.43 -4.78
C LYS A 48 -4.30 -9.23 -3.88
N ILE A 49 -4.88 -8.09 -4.22
CA ILE A 49 -4.58 -6.81 -3.56
C ILE A 49 -5.88 -6.10 -3.22
N LEU A 50 -5.98 -5.65 -1.98
CA LEU A 50 -7.04 -4.79 -1.49
C LEU A 50 -6.55 -3.33 -1.47
N ILE A 51 -7.30 -2.45 -2.10
CA ILE A 51 -7.09 -1.00 -2.00
C ILE A 51 -8.11 -0.45 -0.99
N ILE A 52 -7.59 0.14 0.07
CA ILE A 52 -8.38 0.80 1.10
C ILE A 52 -8.24 2.30 0.91
N SER A 53 -9.34 3.00 0.67
CA SER A 53 -9.37 4.42 0.37
C SER A 53 -10.56 5.11 1.02
N THR A 54 -10.66 6.44 0.86
CA THR A 54 -11.86 7.16 1.31
C THR A 54 -13.05 6.84 0.42
N PRO A 55 -14.31 7.00 0.92
CA PRO A 55 -15.51 6.82 0.09
C PRO A 55 -15.51 7.68 -1.17
N ASP A 56 -14.96 8.89 -1.10
CA ASP A 56 -14.91 9.82 -2.23
C ASP A 56 -13.88 9.40 -3.29
N ASP A 57 -12.76 8.82 -2.87
CA ASP A 57 -11.67 8.42 -3.78
C ASP A 57 -11.82 7.01 -4.35
N THR A 58 -12.51 6.10 -3.65
CA THR A 58 -12.69 4.71 -4.09
C THR A 58 -13.26 4.58 -5.51
N PRO A 59 -14.28 5.36 -5.93
CA PRO A 59 -14.76 5.32 -7.31
C PRO A 59 -13.69 5.70 -8.34
N ILE A 60 -12.80 6.63 -7.98
CA ILE A 60 -11.71 7.07 -8.87
C ILE A 60 -10.67 5.95 -9.02
N TYR A 61 -10.30 5.27 -7.92
CA TYR A 61 -9.41 4.10 -7.99
C TYR A 61 -10.01 2.97 -8.83
N LYS A 62 -11.31 2.69 -8.66
CA LYS A 62 -12.01 1.70 -9.49
C LYS A 62 -12.01 2.05 -10.96
N SER A 63 -12.20 3.32 -11.29
CA SER A 63 -12.14 3.81 -12.67
C SER A 63 -10.73 3.70 -13.27
N LEU A 64 -9.69 3.99 -12.45
CA LEU A 64 -8.30 3.98 -12.88
C LEU A 64 -7.74 2.58 -13.08
N LEU A 65 -8.01 1.68 -12.14
CA LEU A 65 -7.33 0.37 -12.03
C LEU A 65 -8.23 -0.81 -12.40
N GLY A 66 -9.55 -0.61 -12.48
CA GLY A 66 -10.52 -1.67 -12.77
C GLY A 66 -10.48 -2.81 -11.74
N ASP A 67 -10.61 -4.02 -12.21
CA ASP A 67 -10.45 -5.25 -11.43
C ASP A 67 -9.00 -5.78 -11.40
N GLY A 68 -8.09 -5.11 -12.11
CA GLY A 68 -6.68 -5.45 -12.21
C GLY A 68 -6.35 -6.53 -13.24
N SER A 69 -7.32 -7.16 -13.87
CA SER A 69 -7.11 -8.28 -14.80
C SER A 69 -6.20 -7.91 -15.98
N GLN A 70 -6.29 -6.67 -16.47
CA GLN A 70 -5.47 -6.14 -17.57
C GLN A 70 -3.97 -6.07 -17.25
N ILE A 71 -3.59 -6.13 -15.97
CA ILE A 71 -2.19 -6.14 -15.50
C ILE A 71 -1.85 -7.39 -14.68
N GLY A 72 -2.68 -8.43 -14.77
CA GLY A 72 -2.46 -9.71 -14.10
C GLY A 72 -2.67 -9.68 -12.58
N LEU A 73 -3.55 -8.80 -12.08
CA LEU A 73 -3.93 -8.67 -10.69
C LEU A 73 -5.40 -9.02 -10.46
N GLU A 74 -5.75 -9.28 -9.21
CA GLU A 74 -7.11 -9.35 -8.68
C GLU A 74 -7.26 -8.25 -7.64
N LEU A 75 -7.92 -7.14 -8.03
CA LEU A 75 -8.09 -5.97 -7.18
C LEU A 75 -9.46 -5.96 -6.50
N SER A 76 -9.45 -5.66 -5.21
CA SER A 76 -10.64 -5.41 -4.40
C SER A 76 -10.54 -4.02 -3.78
N TYR A 77 -11.68 -3.45 -3.40
CA TYR A 77 -11.76 -2.08 -2.88
C TYR A 77 -12.67 -2.03 -1.66
N ILE A 78 -12.20 -1.35 -0.61
CA ILE A 78 -12.99 -1.10 0.59
C ILE A 78 -12.83 0.37 1.00
N ASP A 79 -13.93 0.96 1.44
CA ASP A 79 -13.93 2.32 1.97
C ASP A 79 -13.44 2.32 3.42
N GLN A 80 -12.50 3.21 3.72
CA GLN A 80 -12.07 3.53 5.08
C GLN A 80 -12.96 4.68 5.59
N PRO A 81 -13.80 4.46 6.61
CA PRO A 81 -14.76 5.46 7.06
C PRO A 81 -14.09 6.66 7.77
N SER A 82 -12.94 6.43 8.39
CA SER A 82 -12.14 7.45 9.09
C SER A 82 -10.66 7.05 9.10
N PRO A 83 -9.72 8.02 9.08
CA PRO A 83 -8.28 7.74 9.03
C PRO A 83 -7.71 7.44 10.43
N ASP A 84 -8.11 6.32 11.04
CA ASP A 84 -7.78 5.96 12.43
C ASP A 84 -6.44 5.21 12.57
N GLY A 85 -5.52 5.42 11.65
CA GLY A 85 -4.17 4.87 11.68
C GLY A 85 -3.99 3.60 10.84
N LEU A 86 -2.74 3.10 10.83
CA LEU A 86 -2.33 1.99 9.96
C LEU A 86 -2.97 0.65 10.35
N ALA A 87 -3.14 0.42 11.65
CA ALA A 87 -3.71 -0.82 12.17
C ALA A 87 -5.16 -1.04 11.72
N GLN A 88 -5.90 0.03 11.47
CA GLN A 88 -7.27 -0.04 10.96
C GLN A 88 -7.36 -0.78 9.62
N ALA A 89 -6.31 -0.75 8.80
CA ALA A 89 -6.27 -1.47 7.53
C ALA A 89 -6.50 -2.97 7.69
N PHE A 90 -6.01 -3.56 8.78
CA PHE A 90 -6.20 -4.99 9.08
C PHE A 90 -7.63 -5.27 9.56
N ILE A 91 -8.22 -4.37 10.33
CA ILE A 91 -9.60 -4.49 10.81
C ILE A 91 -10.58 -4.38 9.64
N VAL A 92 -10.42 -3.34 8.82
CA VAL A 92 -11.28 -3.10 7.64
C VAL A 92 -11.08 -4.21 6.60
N GLY A 93 -9.85 -4.70 6.46
CA GLY A 93 -9.47 -5.76 5.52
C GLY A 93 -9.69 -7.19 6.02
N GLU A 94 -10.20 -7.41 7.25
CA GLU A 94 -10.28 -8.73 7.91
C GLU A 94 -10.87 -9.82 7.00
N LYS A 95 -12.02 -9.55 6.39
CA LYS A 95 -12.70 -10.51 5.48
C LYS A 95 -11.88 -10.81 4.22
N PHE A 96 -11.14 -9.83 3.71
CA PHE A 96 -10.25 -10.03 2.57
C PHE A 96 -9.03 -10.83 2.98
N ILE A 97 -8.42 -10.55 4.12
CA ILE A 97 -7.23 -11.24 4.63
C ILE A 97 -7.56 -12.71 4.89
N GLY A 98 -8.62 -13.00 5.66
CA GLY A 98 -8.92 -14.35 6.13
C GLY A 98 -7.73 -14.95 6.89
N ASP A 99 -7.36 -16.17 6.56
CA ASP A 99 -6.23 -16.89 7.17
C ASP A 99 -4.91 -16.73 6.38
N ASP A 100 -4.88 -15.85 5.37
CA ASP A 100 -3.67 -15.65 4.56
C ASP A 100 -2.68 -14.69 5.23
N ASN A 101 -1.38 -14.91 4.99
CA ASN A 101 -0.37 -13.89 5.27
C ASN A 101 -0.64 -12.63 4.45
N VAL A 102 -0.35 -11.47 5.02
CA VAL A 102 -0.65 -10.18 4.42
C VAL A 102 0.58 -9.27 4.39
N CYS A 103 0.72 -8.51 3.31
CA CYS A 103 1.69 -7.43 3.16
C CYS A 103 0.93 -6.10 3.08
N LEU A 104 1.21 -5.19 4.02
CA LEU A 104 0.67 -3.82 4.01
C LEU A 104 1.71 -2.86 3.43
N ILE A 105 1.28 -2.02 2.51
CA ILE A 105 2.07 -0.90 1.97
C ILE A 105 1.21 0.36 1.95
N LEU A 106 1.84 1.51 2.23
CA LEU A 106 1.14 2.79 2.10
C LEU A 106 1.10 3.22 0.63
N GLY A 107 -0.01 3.81 0.22
CA GLY A 107 -0.25 4.23 -1.16
C GLY A 107 0.66 5.35 -1.68
N ASP A 108 1.42 5.97 -0.78
CA ASP A 108 2.40 7.02 -1.09
C ASP A 108 3.86 6.57 -0.93
N ASN A 109 4.10 5.29 -0.69
CA ASN A 109 5.46 4.76 -0.58
C ASN A 109 6.03 4.43 -1.96
N VAL A 110 7.23 4.97 -2.22
CA VAL A 110 8.02 4.66 -3.42
C VAL A 110 9.29 3.96 -2.98
N PHE A 111 9.35 2.66 -3.21
CA PHE A 111 10.53 1.86 -2.90
C PHE A 111 11.50 1.86 -4.07
N TYR A 112 12.78 2.07 -3.76
CA TYR A 112 13.87 1.98 -4.71
C TYR A 112 15.13 1.43 -4.03
N GLY A 113 15.86 0.59 -4.72
CA GLY A 113 17.14 0.09 -4.21
C GLY A 113 17.63 -1.14 -4.95
N GLY A 114 18.92 -1.43 -4.78
CA GLY A 114 19.54 -2.65 -5.33
C GLY A 114 18.93 -3.91 -4.72
N ARG A 115 18.62 -4.90 -5.57
CA ARG A 115 18.05 -6.20 -5.16
C ARG A 115 16.69 -6.09 -4.47
N LEU A 116 15.91 -5.04 -4.76
CA LEU A 116 14.57 -4.88 -4.15
C LEU A 116 13.66 -6.09 -4.42
N PRO A 117 13.52 -6.62 -5.66
CA PRO A 117 12.66 -7.76 -5.92
C PRO A 117 13.05 -9.00 -5.10
N GLU A 118 14.35 -9.30 -5.01
CA GLU A 118 14.86 -10.45 -4.25
C GLU A 118 14.54 -10.30 -2.75
N ARG A 119 14.80 -9.12 -2.19
CA ARG A 119 14.50 -8.83 -0.77
C ARG A 119 13.01 -8.96 -0.45
N LEU A 120 12.14 -8.49 -1.33
CA LEU A 120 10.70 -8.61 -1.17
C LEU A 120 10.25 -10.08 -1.19
N GLN A 121 10.82 -10.88 -2.11
CA GLN A 121 10.50 -12.30 -2.22
C GLN A 121 11.03 -13.10 -1.04
N GLU A 122 12.28 -12.85 -0.60
CA GLU A 122 12.89 -13.45 0.59
C GLU A 122 12.03 -13.17 1.83
N SER A 123 11.61 -11.91 2.02
CA SER A 123 10.72 -11.51 3.14
C SER A 123 9.36 -12.21 3.08
N SER A 124 8.77 -12.35 1.89
CA SER A 124 7.51 -13.06 1.71
C SER A 124 7.62 -14.54 2.06
N GLN A 125 8.76 -15.16 1.72
CA GLN A 125 9.03 -16.56 2.06
C GLN A 125 9.26 -16.74 3.56
N ASP A 126 10.00 -15.84 4.19
CA ASP A 126 10.29 -15.88 5.63
C ASP A 126 9.01 -15.79 6.47
N VAL A 127 8.12 -14.84 6.13
CA VAL A 127 6.80 -14.71 6.77
C VAL A 127 5.98 -16.01 6.61
N GLY A 128 6.01 -16.63 5.42
CA GLY A 128 5.28 -17.86 5.14
C GLY A 128 5.82 -19.08 5.89
N ALA A 129 7.15 -19.21 5.99
CA ALA A 129 7.80 -20.40 6.56
C ALA A 129 7.93 -20.35 8.09
N ASN A 130 8.18 -19.17 8.65
CA ASN A 130 8.58 -19.00 10.05
C ASN A 130 7.53 -18.30 10.92
N ASN A 131 6.40 -17.92 10.34
CA ASN A 131 5.35 -17.15 11.03
C ASN A 131 5.90 -15.85 11.65
N ASN A 132 6.82 -15.21 10.97
CA ASN A 132 7.47 -13.96 11.37
C ASN A 132 6.71 -12.74 10.85
N ALA A 133 6.98 -11.58 11.45
CA ALA A 133 6.65 -10.28 10.89
C ALA A 133 7.94 -9.62 10.38
N VAL A 134 7.88 -9.04 9.17
CA VAL A 134 9.00 -8.33 8.55
C VAL A 134 8.60 -6.87 8.34
N VAL A 135 9.46 -5.96 8.75
CA VAL A 135 9.30 -4.51 8.57
C VAL A 135 10.49 -3.98 7.79
N PHE A 136 10.22 -3.15 6.77
CA PHE A 136 11.25 -2.45 6.02
C PHE A 136 11.52 -1.10 6.65
N GLY A 137 12.76 -0.88 7.09
CA GLY A 137 13.22 0.38 7.66
C GLY A 137 14.41 0.93 6.90
N TYR A 138 14.62 2.24 7.00
CA TYR A 138 15.79 2.93 6.49
C TYR A 138 16.16 4.10 7.39
N TYR A 139 17.42 4.52 7.36
CA TYR A 139 17.88 5.63 8.16
C TYR A 139 17.38 6.97 7.61
N VAL A 140 16.89 7.81 8.51
CA VAL A 140 16.43 9.18 8.22
C VAL A 140 17.10 10.18 9.15
N ASN A 141 17.28 11.43 8.69
CA ASN A 141 17.87 12.49 9.50
C ASN A 141 16.87 13.11 10.50
N ASP A 142 15.56 13.07 10.16
CA ASP A 142 14.47 13.69 10.94
C ASP A 142 13.50 12.59 11.42
N PRO A 143 13.89 11.70 12.37
CA PRO A 143 13.09 10.52 12.76
C PRO A 143 11.75 10.89 13.39
N GLU A 144 11.62 12.07 14.01
CA GLU A 144 10.37 12.55 14.62
C GLU A 144 9.21 12.73 13.62
N ARG A 145 9.49 12.72 12.32
CA ARG A 145 8.47 12.82 11.25
C ARG A 145 7.94 11.47 10.79
N TYR A 146 8.52 10.39 11.28
CA TYR A 146 8.28 9.02 10.82
C TYR A 146 7.95 8.10 11.99
N GLY A 147 7.41 6.94 11.69
CA GLY A 147 7.41 5.84 12.64
C GLY A 147 8.84 5.34 12.83
N VAL A 148 9.26 5.16 14.06
CA VAL A 148 10.60 4.66 14.39
C VAL A 148 10.53 3.25 14.95
N VAL A 149 11.57 2.47 14.68
CA VAL A 149 11.77 1.12 15.24
C VAL A 149 12.97 1.19 16.17
N GLU A 150 12.78 0.69 17.38
CA GLU A 150 13.85 0.49 18.37
C GLU A 150 14.34 -0.95 18.27
N PHE A 151 15.66 -1.15 18.32
CA PHE A 151 16.33 -2.46 18.24
C PHE A 151 16.93 -2.86 19.58
#